data_e9954a8ee0d6f1e36efc3a2d51e37b48
#
_entry.id   e9954a8ee0d6f1e36efc3a2d51e37b48
#
_cell.length_a   1.000
_cell.length_b   1.000
_cell.length_c   1.000
_cell.angle_alpha   90.00
_cell.angle_beta   90.00
_cell.angle_gamma   90.00
#
_symmetry.space_group_name_H-M   'P 1'
#
loop_
_entity.id
_entity.type
_entity.pdbx_description
1 polymer ?
#
loop_
_entity_poly.entity_id
_entity_poly.type
_entity_poly.pdbx_seq_one_letter_code
_entity_poly.pdbx_strand_id
1 'polypeptide(L)'
;YRELDQMSDYIAQNLTENGFGREKAAGILCGRTREFAVAYVGVMKAGGAYVPLDPEYPQSRIEYMLKDSGADNLLVVSQYRDLVDFYDKNVISIDDVAEKSKNFQLSVKLTAPRPENLAYMIYTSGSTGKPKGVMLEHRNLLNLIEYVVASRKMTPDFVVAEFARFCFDASEIDLFA
;
A
#
# COMPACT_ATOMS: atom_id res chain seq x y z
N TYR A 1 0.78 -5.21 -17.01
CA TYR A 1 1.03 -3.81 -16.59
C TYR A 1 -0.15 -2.91 -16.90
N ARG A 2 -0.75 -2.94 -18.11
CA ARG A 2 -1.87 -2.06 -18.46
C ARG A 2 -3.07 -2.19 -17.51
N GLU A 3 -3.43 -3.41 -17.12
CA GLU A 3 -4.52 -3.64 -16.15
C GLU A 3 -4.17 -3.09 -14.77
N LEU A 4 -2.94 -3.32 -14.30
CA LEU A 4 -2.46 -2.77 -13.03
C LEU A 4 -2.52 -1.24 -13.02
N ASP A 5 -2.09 -0.62 -14.11
CA ASP A 5 -2.10 0.83 -14.27
C ASP A 5 -3.53 1.38 -14.18
N GLN A 6 -4.46 0.79 -14.91
CA GLN A 6 -5.86 1.21 -14.95
C GLN A 6 -6.58 0.99 -13.60
N MET A 7 -6.35 -0.17 -12.95
CA MET A 7 -6.93 -0.45 -11.64
C MET A 7 -6.38 0.47 -10.56
N SER A 8 -5.07 0.72 -10.57
CA SER A 8 -4.43 1.61 -9.60
C SER A 8 -4.79 3.09 -9.82
N ASP A 9 -5.04 3.51 -11.07
CA ASP A 9 -5.57 4.86 -11.37
C ASP A 9 -6.97 5.05 -10.77
N TYR A 10 -7.82 4.02 -10.86
CA TYR A 10 -9.15 4.05 -10.24
C TYR A 10 -9.05 4.24 -8.71
N ILE A 11 -8.16 3.49 -8.05
CA ILE A 11 -7.91 3.64 -6.60
C ILE A 11 -7.36 5.03 -6.30
N ALA A 12 -6.36 5.49 -7.05
CA ALA A 12 -5.73 6.78 -6.84
C ALA A 12 -6.73 7.94 -6.96
N GLN A 13 -7.65 7.88 -7.92
CA GLN A 13 -8.70 8.89 -8.06
C GLN A 13 -9.63 8.87 -6.84
N ASN A 14 -10.13 7.70 -6.44
CA ASN A 14 -11.01 7.58 -5.27
C ASN A 14 -10.36 8.14 -4.00
N LEU A 15 -9.10 7.84 -3.78
CA LEU A 15 -8.35 8.38 -2.66
C LEU A 15 -8.22 9.90 -2.75
N THR A 16 -7.85 10.44 -3.92
CA THR A 16 -7.65 11.88 -4.14
C THR A 16 -8.95 12.66 -3.95
N GLU A 17 -10.08 12.15 -4.44
CA GLU A 17 -11.41 12.75 -4.25
C GLU A 17 -11.82 12.81 -2.77
N ASN A 18 -11.32 11.88 -1.96
CA ASN A 18 -11.47 11.89 -0.49
C ASN A 18 -10.36 12.70 0.23
N GLY A 19 -9.65 13.56 -0.49
CA GLY A 19 -8.64 14.46 0.06
C GLY A 19 -7.36 13.76 0.50
N PHE A 20 -7.09 12.53 0.05
CA PHE A 20 -5.83 11.82 0.29
C PHE A 20 -4.70 12.42 -0.56
N GLY A 21 -3.47 12.32 -0.07
CA GLY A 21 -2.30 12.86 -0.77
C GLY A 21 -1.03 12.76 0.07
N ARG A 22 -0.05 13.62 -0.21
CA ARG A 22 1.27 13.61 0.42
C ARG A 22 1.18 13.59 1.95
N GLU A 23 2.08 12.85 2.57
CA GLU A 23 2.22 12.70 4.03
C GLU A 23 0.99 12.09 4.73
N LYS A 24 0.00 11.61 3.95
CA LYS A 24 -1.13 10.86 4.49
C LYS A 24 -0.90 9.37 4.36
N ALA A 25 -1.40 8.62 5.34
CA ALA A 25 -1.33 7.16 5.36
C ALA A 25 -2.68 6.52 4.99
N ALA A 26 -2.61 5.42 4.25
CA ALA A 26 -3.75 4.54 3.98
C ALA A 26 -3.43 3.11 4.38
N GLY A 27 -4.30 2.48 5.19
CA GLY A 27 -4.19 1.06 5.51
C GLY A 27 -4.53 0.19 4.30
N ILE A 28 -3.84 -0.93 4.14
CA ILE A 28 -4.19 -1.97 3.15
C ILE A 28 -4.35 -3.29 3.88
N LEU A 29 -5.59 -3.75 4.01
CA LEU A 29 -5.95 -5.02 4.66
C LEU A 29 -6.34 -6.05 3.60
N CYS A 30 -5.38 -6.86 3.19
CA CYS A 30 -5.61 -7.97 2.28
C CYS A 30 -4.55 -9.05 2.46
N GLY A 31 -4.83 -10.25 1.93
CA GLY A 31 -3.83 -11.32 1.87
C GLY A 31 -2.79 -11.10 0.78
N ARG A 32 -1.90 -12.09 0.59
CA ARG A 32 -0.91 -12.08 -0.50
C ARG A 32 -1.59 -12.37 -1.83
N THR A 33 -2.17 -11.34 -2.41
CA THR A 33 -2.91 -11.43 -3.67
C THR A 33 -2.57 -10.23 -4.55
N ARG A 34 -2.99 -10.28 -5.82
CA ARG A 34 -2.79 -9.17 -6.77
C ARG A 34 -3.45 -7.86 -6.31
N GLU A 35 -4.50 -7.96 -5.50
CA GLU A 35 -5.22 -6.80 -4.95
C GLU A 35 -4.30 -5.93 -4.10
N PHE A 36 -3.33 -6.54 -3.39
CA PHE A 36 -2.31 -5.77 -2.68
C PHE A 36 -1.49 -4.91 -3.64
N ALA A 37 -1.01 -5.51 -4.75
CA ALA A 37 -0.22 -4.79 -5.75
C ALA A 37 -1.00 -3.61 -6.35
N VAL A 38 -2.27 -3.80 -6.65
CA VAL A 38 -3.17 -2.73 -7.14
C VAL A 38 -3.35 -1.63 -6.10
N ALA A 39 -3.55 -2.02 -4.84
CA ALA A 39 -3.80 -1.10 -3.74
C ALA A 39 -2.59 -0.21 -3.44
N TYR A 40 -1.39 -0.79 -3.23
CA TYR A 40 -0.22 0.03 -2.90
C TYR A 40 0.18 0.96 -4.05
N VAL A 41 0.11 0.49 -5.31
CA VAL A 41 0.39 1.35 -6.47
C VAL A 41 -0.62 2.50 -6.53
N GLY A 42 -1.90 2.24 -6.26
CA GLY A 42 -2.94 3.26 -6.20
C GLY A 42 -2.69 4.31 -5.11
N VAL A 43 -2.29 3.87 -3.91
CA VAL A 43 -1.92 4.77 -2.79
C VAL A 43 -0.73 5.64 -3.16
N MET A 44 0.32 5.05 -3.75
CA MET A 44 1.52 5.80 -4.18
C MET A 44 1.20 6.78 -5.31
N LYS A 45 0.36 6.40 -6.29
CA LYS A 45 -0.12 7.31 -7.35
C LYS A 45 -0.91 8.49 -6.79
N ALA A 46 -1.67 8.28 -5.72
CA ALA A 46 -2.38 9.36 -5.02
C ALA A 46 -1.42 10.25 -4.19
N GLY A 47 -0.14 9.89 -4.09
CA GLY A 47 0.92 10.67 -3.47
C GLY A 47 1.12 10.42 -1.98
N GLY A 48 0.42 9.46 -1.37
CA GLY A 48 0.56 9.12 0.05
C GLY A 48 1.32 7.84 0.32
N ALA A 49 1.35 7.42 1.59
CA ALA A 49 2.03 6.23 2.07
C ALA A 49 1.07 5.09 2.38
N TYR A 50 1.44 3.86 2.07
CA TYR A 50 0.65 2.70 2.47
C TYR A 50 1.14 2.10 3.80
N VAL A 51 0.19 1.49 4.52
CA VAL A 51 0.42 0.74 5.75
C VAL A 51 -0.11 -0.67 5.54
N PRO A 52 0.75 -1.67 5.31
CA PRO A 52 0.29 -3.04 5.11
C PRO A 52 -0.21 -3.65 6.42
N LEU A 53 -1.40 -4.24 6.38
CA LEU A 53 -2.07 -4.88 7.50
C LEU A 53 -2.31 -6.35 7.18
N ASP A 54 -1.77 -7.25 8.01
CA ASP A 54 -1.95 -8.68 7.84
C ASP A 54 -3.32 -9.10 8.44
N PRO A 55 -4.20 -9.77 7.66
CA PRO A 55 -5.48 -10.25 8.20
C PRO A 55 -5.32 -11.33 9.30
N GLU A 56 -4.13 -11.93 9.44
CA GLU A 56 -3.84 -12.86 10.53
C GLU A 56 -3.51 -12.14 11.85
N TYR A 57 -3.36 -10.80 11.84
CA TYR A 57 -3.14 -10.06 13.08
C TYR A 57 -4.42 -10.00 13.93
N PRO A 58 -4.28 -10.05 15.27
CA PRO A 58 -5.40 -9.74 16.15
C PRO A 58 -6.02 -8.39 15.82
N GLN A 59 -7.35 -8.28 15.89
CA GLN A 59 -8.09 -7.04 15.61
C GLN A 59 -7.54 -5.84 16.39
N SER A 60 -7.19 -6.03 17.67
CA SER A 60 -6.59 -4.99 18.51
C SER A 60 -5.25 -4.45 17.98
N ARG A 61 -4.48 -5.29 17.27
CA ARG A 61 -3.24 -4.86 16.62
C ARG A 61 -3.54 -4.05 15.37
N ILE A 62 -4.49 -4.48 14.55
CA ILE A 62 -4.94 -3.73 13.36
C ILE A 62 -5.46 -2.36 13.76
N GLU A 63 -6.32 -2.30 14.79
CA GLU A 63 -6.86 -1.06 15.35
C GLU A 63 -5.73 -0.12 15.81
N TYR A 64 -4.79 -0.65 16.59
CA TYR A 64 -3.63 0.12 17.04
C TYR A 64 -2.84 0.70 15.85
N MET A 65 -2.51 -0.11 14.85
CA MET A 65 -1.72 0.33 13.69
C MET A 65 -2.44 1.41 12.87
N LEU A 66 -3.75 1.27 12.64
CA LEU A 66 -4.56 2.27 11.94
C LEU A 66 -4.63 3.60 12.71
N LYS A 67 -4.77 3.53 14.03
CA LYS A 67 -4.81 4.72 14.89
C LYS A 67 -3.45 5.40 14.99
N ASP A 68 -2.39 4.65 15.22
CA ASP A 68 -1.01 5.14 15.40
C ASP A 68 -0.45 5.74 14.11
N SER A 69 -0.73 5.13 12.95
CA SER A 69 -0.35 5.66 11.64
C SER A 69 -1.14 6.89 11.20
N GLY A 70 -2.23 7.21 11.89
CA GLY A 70 -3.13 8.28 11.47
C GLY A 70 -3.85 8.01 10.15
N ALA A 71 -3.99 6.75 9.75
CA ALA A 71 -4.66 6.39 8.51
C ALA A 71 -6.14 6.80 8.56
N ASP A 72 -6.55 7.61 7.58
CA ASP A 72 -7.94 8.05 7.39
C ASP A 72 -8.64 7.34 6.23
N ASN A 73 -7.90 6.48 5.53
CA ASN A 73 -8.40 5.63 4.46
C ASN A 73 -7.93 4.19 4.69
N LEU A 74 -8.81 3.24 4.43
CA LEU A 74 -8.55 1.81 4.52
C LEU A 74 -9.01 1.12 3.24
N LEU A 75 -8.09 0.49 2.55
CA LEU A 75 -8.37 -0.39 1.43
C LEU A 75 -8.48 -1.81 1.95
N VAL A 76 -9.59 -2.48 1.67
CA VAL A 76 -9.86 -3.81 2.24
C VAL A 76 -10.50 -4.74 1.22
N VAL A 77 -10.10 -6.00 1.25
CA VAL A 77 -10.81 -7.11 0.57
C VAL A 77 -12.03 -7.49 1.41
N SER A 78 -13.20 -7.63 0.80
CA SER A 78 -14.49 -7.79 1.48
C SER A 78 -14.50 -8.94 2.50
N GLN A 79 -13.79 -10.03 2.22
CA GLN A 79 -13.68 -11.16 3.16
C GLN A 79 -13.07 -10.80 4.53
N TYR A 80 -12.36 -9.66 4.64
CA TYR A 80 -11.75 -9.19 5.89
C TYR A 80 -12.46 -7.97 6.47
N ARG A 81 -13.62 -7.60 5.93
CA ARG A 81 -14.36 -6.40 6.34
C ARG A 81 -14.73 -6.44 7.82
N ASP A 82 -15.14 -7.59 8.32
CA ASP A 82 -15.55 -7.79 9.72
C ASP A 82 -14.40 -7.54 10.72
N LEU A 83 -13.15 -7.69 10.29
CA LEU A 83 -11.98 -7.41 11.14
C LEU A 83 -11.82 -5.91 11.45
N VAL A 84 -12.51 -5.05 10.72
CA VAL A 84 -12.36 -3.60 10.78
C VAL A 84 -13.70 -2.88 10.96
N ASP A 85 -14.70 -3.54 11.54
CA ASP A 85 -16.00 -2.94 11.83
C ASP A 85 -15.93 -1.76 12.81
N PHE A 86 -14.87 -1.70 13.62
CA PHE A 86 -14.57 -0.58 14.51
C PHE A 86 -14.09 0.68 13.75
N TYR A 87 -13.72 0.55 12.48
CA TYR A 87 -13.12 1.65 11.71
C TYR A 87 -14.21 2.52 11.10
N ASP A 88 -14.34 3.73 11.60
CA ASP A 88 -15.41 4.70 11.30
C ASP A 88 -15.06 5.73 10.20
N LYS A 89 -13.86 5.56 9.58
CA LYS A 89 -13.39 6.46 8.53
C LYS A 89 -13.64 5.87 7.13
N ASN A 90 -12.99 6.41 6.10
CA ASN A 90 -13.21 6.00 4.73
C ASN A 90 -12.69 4.58 4.45
N VAL A 91 -13.57 3.70 3.97
CA VAL A 91 -13.24 2.32 3.59
C VAL A 91 -13.53 2.10 2.12
N ILE A 92 -12.52 1.65 1.40
CA ILE A 92 -12.57 1.34 -0.04
C ILE A 92 -12.44 -0.18 -0.21
N SER A 93 -13.49 -0.81 -0.76
CA SER A 93 -13.39 -2.22 -1.18
C SER A 93 -12.55 -2.32 -2.44
N ILE A 94 -11.60 -3.27 -2.43
CA ILE A 94 -10.70 -3.52 -3.57
C ILE A 94 -11.05 -4.76 -4.38
N ASP A 95 -12.11 -5.51 -4.02
CA ASP A 95 -12.53 -6.71 -4.77
C ASP A 95 -13.02 -6.38 -6.18
N ASP A 96 -13.83 -5.33 -6.28
CA ASP A 96 -14.52 -4.96 -7.52
C ASP A 96 -13.71 -3.99 -8.41
N VAL A 97 -12.48 -3.68 -8.01
CA VAL A 97 -11.66 -2.68 -8.73
C VAL A 97 -11.44 -3.09 -10.18
N ALA A 98 -11.21 -4.38 -10.44
CA ALA A 98 -11.03 -4.89 -11.80
C ALA A 98 -12.26 -4.64 -12.69
N GLU A 99 -13.47 -4.77 -12.14
CA GLU A 99 -14.72 -4.51 -12.88
C GLU A 99 -14.96 -3.02 -13.06
N LYS A 100 -14.85 -2.26 -11.98
CA LYS A 100 -15.06 -0.81 -11.95
C LYS A 100 -14.08 -0.02 -12.82
N SER A 101 -12.87 -0.55 -12.99
CA SER A 101 -11.83 0.10 -13.80
C SER A 101 -11.90 -0.19 -15.29
N LYS A 102 -12.70 -1.15 -15.79
CA LYS A 102 -12.73 -1.56 -17.22
C LYS A 102 -12.89 -0.43 -18.21
N ASN A 103 -13.72 0.56 -17.90
CA ASN A 103 -13.96 1.74 -18.75
C ASN A 103 -13.58 3.03 -18.04
N PHE A 104 -12.77 2.92 -17.00
CA PHE A 104 -12.35 4.05 -16.20
C PHE A 104 -11.33 4.91 -16.96
N GLN A 105 -11.51 6.21 -16.87
CA GLN A 105 -10.56 7.21 -17.34
C GLN A 105 -10.27 8.17 -16.18
N LEU A 106 -8.99 8.34 -15.89
CA LEU A 106 -8.55 9.27 -14.86
C LEU A 106 -9.00 10.69 -15.19
N SER A 107 -9.80 11.28 -14.31
CA SER A 107 -10.37 12.61 -14.48
C SER A 107 -9.82 13.67 -13.52
N VAL A 108 -9.03 13.23 -12.53
CA VAL A 108 -8.37 14.13 -11.57
C VAL A 108 -6.89 14.24 -11.85
N LYS A 109 -6.31 15.37 -11.47
CA LYS A 109 -4.85 15.54 -11.52
C LYS A 109 -4.24 14.91 -10.28
N LEU A 110 -3.54 13.81 -10.46
CA LEU A 110 -2.76 13.20 -9.40
C LEU A 110 -1.54 14.05 -9.04
N THR A 111 -1.22 14.10 -7.75
CA THR A 111 -0.05 14.84 -7.26
C THR A 111 1.11 13.89 -7.09
N ALA A 112 2.07 13.94 -8.01
CA ALA A 112 3.27 13.10 -7.93
C ALA A 112 3.99 13.31 -6.58
N PRO A 113 4.41 12.24 -5.88
CA PRO A 113 5.21 12.36 -4.67
C PRO A 113 6.60 12.92 -5.00
N ARG A 114 7.24 13.51 -3.99
CA ARG A 114 8.65 13.93 -4.05
C ARG A 114 9.52 12.85 -3.40
N PRO A 115 10.83 12.82 -3.65
CA PRO A 115 11.74 11.85 -3.05
C PRO A 115 11.69 11.80 -1.51
N GLU A 116 11.47 12.94 -0.86
CA GLU A 116 11.36 13.10 0.59
C GLU A 116 9.98 12.79 1.17
N ASN A 117 8.95 12.57 0.33
CA ASN A 117 7.64 12.19 0.83
C ASN A 117 7.62 10.72 1.27
N LEU A 118 6.73 10.41 2.23
CA LEU A 118 6.53 9.04 2.71
C LEU A 118 6.01 8.13 1.58
N ALA A 119 6.61 6.96 1.46
CA ALA A 119 6.20 5.90 0.54
C ALA A 119 5.40 4.82 1.27
N TYR A 120 5.89 4.39 2.43
CA TYR A 120 5.22 3.36 3.22
C TYR A 120 5.61 3.40 4.70
N MET A 121 4.82 2.69 5.52
CA MET A 121 5.06 2.53 6.93
C MET A 121 4.91 1.07 7.33
N ILE A 122 5.99 0.43 7.79
CA ILE A 122 5.99 -0.96 8.27
C ILE A 122 6.10 -1.00 9.78
N TYR A 123 5.27 -1.84 10.42
CA TYR A 123 5.25 -1.99 11.86
C TYR A 123 6.13 -3.16 12.33
N THR A 124 7.09 -2.84 13.16
CA THR A 124 7.99 -3.81 13.80
C THR A 124 7.59 -4.06 15.26
N SER A 125 8.04 -5.20 15.82
CA SER A 125 7.85 -5.46 17.26
C SER A 125 8.69 -4.47 18.08
N GLY A 126 8.00 -3.59 18.82
CA GLY A 126 8.69 -2.66 19.71
C GLY A 126 9.20 -3.32 20.98
N SER A 127 10.35 -2.87 21.50
CA SER A 127 10.94 -3.30 22.78
C SER A 127 10.03 -3.06 24.00
N THR A 128 9.04 -2.18 23.85
CA THR A 128 8.03 -1.84 24.88
C THR A 128 6.75 -2.67 24.78
N GLY A 129 6.72 -3.69 23.93
CA GLY A 129 5.55 -4.55 23.69
C GLY A 129 4.50 -3.97 22.71
N LYS A 130 4.58 -2.68 22.38
CA LYS A 130 3.71 -2.08 21.34
C LYS A 130 4.45 -2.02 20.01
N PRO A 131 3.78 -2.32 18.88
CA PRO A 131 4.35 -2.16 17.54
C PRO A 131 4.80 -0.71 17.30
N LYS A 132 5.90 -0.53 16.56
CA LYS A 132 6.41 0.79 16.14
C LYS A 132 6.38 0.88 14.63
N GLY A 133 5.74 1.94 14.10
CA GLY A 133 5.72 2.25 12.68
C GLY A 133 7.05 2.86 12.24
N VAL A 134 7.73 2.21 11.31
CA VAL A 134 8.92 2.72 10.63
C VAL A 134 8.48 3.39 9.34
N MET A 135 8.64 4.69 9.27
CA MET A 135 8.28 5.52 8.12
C MET A 135 9.44 5.57 7.13
N LEU A 136 9.18 5.24 5.86
CA LEU A 136 10.18 5.25 4.80
C LEU A 136 9.73 6.15 3.65
N GLU A 137 10.68 6.94 3.16
CA GLU A 137 10.48 7.87 2.07
C GLU A 137 10.70 7.20 0.70
N HIS A 138 10.19 7.80 -0.37
CA HIS A 138 10.39 7.31 -1.74
C HIS A 138 11.88 7.18 -2.10
N ARG A 139 12.73 8.09 -1.64
CA ARG A 139 14.19 8.00 -1.88
C ARG A 139 14.84 6.78 -1.21
N ASN A 140 14.33 6.34 -0.05
CA ASN A 140 14.84 5.14 0.61
C ASN A 140 14.50 3.89 -0.20
N LEU A 141 13.24 3.79 -0.64
CA LEU A 141 12.77 2.70 -1.49
C LEU A 141 13.55 2.65 -2.81
N LEU A 142 13.70 3.79 -3.49
CA LEU A 142 14.44 3.85 -4.75
C LEU A 142 15.88 3.41 -4.59
N ASN A 143 16.58 3.86 -3.56
CA ASN A 143 17.96 3.46 -3.28
C ASN A 143 18.08 1.94 -3.03
N LEU A 144 17.10 1.34 -2.33
CA LEU A 144 17.05 -0.11 -2.13
C LEU A 144 16.91 -0.85 -3.47
N ILE A 145 15.97 -0.42 -4.31
CA ILE A 145 15.68 -1.05 -5.61
C ILE A 145 16.89 -0.94 -6.54
N GLU A 146 17.47 0.24 -6.67
CA GLU A 146 18.66 0.45 -7.50
C GLU A 146 19.81 -0.46 -7.07
N TYR A 147 20.05 -0.60 -5.77
CA TYR A 147 21.05 -1.50 -5.23
C TYR A 147 20.75 -2.97 -5.59
N VAL A 148 19.52 -3.42 -5.41
CA VAL A 148 19.13 -4.82 -5.67
C VAL A 148 19.23 -5.14 -7.15
N VAL A 149 18.69 -4.28 -8.01
CA VAL A 149 18.74 -4.44 -9.47
C VAL A 149 20.19 -4.51 -9.96
N ALA A 150 21.04 -3.60 -9.48
CA ALA A 150 22.46 -3.58 -9.87
C ALA A 150 23.24 -4.80 -9.34
N SER A 151 23.07 -5.13 -8.05
CA SER A 151 23.82 -6.22 -7.41
C SER A 151 23.43 -7.60 -7.95
N ARG A 152 22.16 -7.81 -8.29
CA ARG A 152 21.64 -9.06 -8.86
C ARG A 152 21.69 -9.08 -10.40
N LYS A 153 22.12 -7.98 -11.03
CA LYS A 153 22.15 -7.83 -12.51
C LYS A 153 20.79 -8.13 -13.14
N MET A 154 19.72 -7.63 -12.51
CA MET A 154 18.36 -7.88 -12.97
C MET A 154 18.11 -7.20 -14.31
N THR A 155 17.35 -7.88 -15.17
CA THR A 155 16.91 -7.38 -16.47
C THR A 155 15.39 -7.43 -16.55
N PRO A 156 14.75 -6.73 -17.50
CA PRO A 156 13.30 -6.77 -17.65
C PRO A 156 12.67 -8.16 -17.84
N ASP A 157 13.49 -9.16 -18.19
CA ASP A 157 13.03 -10.54 -18.38
C ASP A 157 13.02 -11.37 -17.07
N PHE A 158 13.52 -10.79 -15.97
CA PHE A 158 13.48 -11.47 -14.68
C PHE A 158 12.04 -11.62 -14.20
N VAL A 159 11.76 -12.79 -13.64
CA VAL A 159 10.51 -13.07 -12.93
C VAL A 159 10.85 -13.24 -11.46
N VAL A 160 10.38 -12.33 -10.63
CA VAL A 160 10.59 -12.35 -9.19
C VAL A 160 9.39 -13.01 -8.52
N ALA A 161 9.64 -13.96 -7.63
CA ALA A 161 8.60 -14.57 -6.83
C ALA A 161 8.37 -13.72 -5.57
N GLU A 162 7.14 -13.28 -5.36
CA GLU A 162 6.70 -12.66 -4.10
C GLU A 162 6.65 -13.71 -2.99
N PHE A 163 7.66 -13.72 -2.13
CA PHE A 163 7.82 -14.71 -1.07
C PHE A 163 7.58 -14.12 0.33
N ALA A 164 8.03 -12.91 0.57
CA ALA A 164 7.89 -12.26 1.86
C ALA A 164 6.43 -11.86 2.14
N ARG A 165 6.08 -11.77 3.44
CA ARG A 165 4.78 -11.16 3.81
C ARG A 165 4.84 -9.65 3.60
N PHE A 166 3.79 -9.06 3.05
CA PHE A 166 3.72 -7.61 2.76
C PHE A 166 3.95 -6.69 3.97
N CYS A 167 3.81 -7.23 5.17
CA CYS A 167 4.09 -6.51 6.42
C CYS A 167 5.57 -6.49 6.82
N PHE A 168 6.47 -7.04 5.99
CA PHE A 168 7.92 -7.03 6.20
C PHE A 168 8.62 -6.27 5.08
N ASP A 169 9.68 -5.55 5.42
CA ASP A 169 10.48 -4.76 4.49
C ASP A 169 11.12 -5.58 3.34
N ALA A 170 11.36 -6.88 3.57
CA ALA A 170 11.84 -7.77 2.53
C ALA A 170 10.89 -7.89 1.33
N SER A 171 9.58 -7.68 1.52
CA SER A 171 8.59 -7.69 0.44
C SER A 171 8.78 -6.56 -0.56
N GLU A 172 9.36 -5.44 -0.13
CA GLU A 172 9.63 -4.31 -1.01
C GLU A 172 10.59 -4.66 -2.14
N ILE A 173 11.51 -5.61 -1.88
CA ILE A 173 12.42 -6.13 -2.91
C ILE A 173 11.64 -6.94 -3.94
N ASP A 174 10.72 -7.79 -3.49
CA ASP A 174 9.95 -8.66 -4.37
C ASP A 174 8.93 -7.87 -5.20
N LEU A 175 8.41 -6.76 -4.65
CA LEU A 175 7.38 -5.92 -5.28
C LEU A 175 7.93 -4.91 -6.29
N PHE A 176 9.13 -4.37 -6.05
CA PHE A 176 9.63 -3.22 -6.79
C PHE A 176 10.91 -3.49 -7.60
N ALA A 177 11.60 -4.60 -7.38
CA ALA A 177 12.75 -4.99 -8.17
C ALA A 177 12.36 -5.91 -9.31
#